data_d8ad9ecfac9a788f424d58855cee0009
#
_entry.id   d8ad9ecfac9a788f424d58855cee0009
#
_cell.length_a   1.000
_cell.length_b   1.000
_cell.length_c   1.000
_cell.angle_alpha   90.00
_cell.angle_beta   90.00
_cell.angle_gamma   90.00
#
_symmetry.space_group_name_H-M   'P 1'
#
loop_
_entity.id
_entity.type
_entity.pdbx_description
1 polymer ?
#
loop_
_entity_poly.entity_id
_entity_poly.type
_entity_poly.pdbx_seq_one_letter_code
_entity_poly.pdbx_strand_id
1 'polypeptide(L)'
;MEKISSRKNRIICHMRAVASDPAYRSEVGQFICDGEKTLREAIEYGAEIVQVLWREGAHTDELPPETEQYCAPADLVEYASPLKS
;
A
#
# COMPACT_ATOMS: atom_id res chain seq x y z
N MET A 1 -1.49 12.10 -8.19
CA MET A 1 -1.13 10.72 -7.77
C MET A 1 -0.10 10.17 -8.74
N GLU A 2 1.03 9.76 -8.21
CA GLU A 2 2.11 9.24 -9.04
C GLU A 2 1.79 7.83 -9.55
N LYS A 3 2.07 7.59 -10.84
CA LYS A 3 1.85 6.30 -11.46
C LYS A 3 3.13 5.46 -11.42
N ILE A 4 3.02 4.23 -10.95
CA ILE A 4 4.12 3.29 -10.89
C ILE A 4 3.90 2.20 -11.94
N SER A 5 4.95 1.87 -12.69
CA SER A 5 4.85 0.88 -13.76
C SER A 5 5.92 -0.21 -13.71
N SER A 6 6.81 -0.18 -12.73
CA SER A 6 7.93 -1.13 -12.63
C SER A 6 7.93 -1.88 -11.31
N ARG A 7 8.16 -3.20 -11.36
CA ARG A 7 8.37 -4.03 -10.18
C ARG A 7 9.61 -3.63 -9.40
N LYS A 8 10.54 -2.93 -10.04
CA LYS A 8 11.79 -2.46 -9.41
C LYS A 8 11.63 -1.13 -8.69
N ASN A 9 10.46 -0.50 -8.81
CA ASN A 9 10.19 0.76 -8.13
C ASN A 9 10.36 0.58 -6.61
N ARG A 10 11.02 1.55 -5.96
CA ARG A 10 11.32 1.48 -4.52
C ARG A 10 10.07 1.34 -3.66
N ILE A 11 8.94 1.91 -4.06
CA ILE A 11 7.69 1.81 -3.32
C ILE A 11 7.18 0.36 -3.36
N ILE A 12 7.24 -0.28 -4.51
CA ILE A 12 6.82 -1.68 -4.66
C ILE A 12 7.74 -2.60 -3.85
N CYS A 13 9.04 -2.37 -3.92
CA CYS A 13 10.00 -3.18 -3.16
C CYS A 13 9.78 -3.02 -1.65
N HIS A 14 9.54 -1.80 -1.18
CA HIS A 14 9.24 -1.53 0.22
C HIS A 14 7.97 -2.25 0.68
N MET A 15 6.89 -2.14 -0.08
CA MET A 15 5.62 -2.79 0.27
C MET A 15 5.76 -4.30 0.32
N ARG A 16 6.49 -4.90 -0.62
CA ARG A 16 6.73 -6.34 -0.61
C ARG A 16 7.54 -6.76 0.61
N ALA A 17 8.55 -5.97 0.97
CA ALA A 17 9.36 -6.26 2.16
C ALA A 17 8.54 -6.19 3.43
N VAL A 18 7.69 -5.18 3.56
CA VAL A 18 6.79 -5.05 4.72
C VAL A 18 5.83 -6.24 4.77
N ALA A 19 5.33 -6.68 3.63
CA ALA A 19 4.38 -7.79 3.56
C ALA A 19 5.02 -9.15 3.88
N SER A 20 6.27 -9.35 3.50
CA SER A 20 6.89 -10.70 3.52
C SER A 20 8.01 -10.90 4.54
N ASP A 21 8.59 -9.83 5.07
CA ASP A 21 9.76 -9.91 5.97
C ASP A 21 9.42 -9.36 7.36
N PRO A 22 9.18 -10.24 8.35
CA PRO A 22 8.84 -9.79 9.71
C PRO A 22 9.93 -8.93 10.36
N ALA A 23 11.20 -9.21 10.09
CA ALA A 23 12.30 -8.42 10.64
C ALA A 23 12.29 -6.99 10.07
N TYR A 24 12.10 -6.87 8.77
CA TYR A 24 12.02 -5.57 8.12
C TYR A 24 10.79 -4.77 8.62
N ARG A 25 9.65 -5.44 8.74
CA ARG A 25 8.41 -4.85 9.27
C ARG A 25 8.61 -4.28 10.67
N SER A 26 9.26 -5.06 11.53
CA SER A 26 9.55 -4.63 12.89
C SER A 26 10.51 -3.43 12.91
N GLU A 27 11.52 -3.46 12.05
CA GLU A 27 12.52 -2.38 11.95
C GLU A 27 11.90 -1.06 11.52
N VAL A 28 11.02 -1.07 10.50
CA VAL A 28 10.39 0.16 10.01
C VAL A 28 9.15 0.56 10.81
N GLY A 29 8.65 -0.33 11.66
CA GLY A 29 7.46 -0.04 12.48
C GLY A 29 6.18 0.08 11.67
N GLN A 30 6.07 -0.64 10.56
CA GLN A 30 4.93 -0.56 9.66
C GLN A 30 4.36 -1.95 9.42
N PHE A 31 3.10 -1.99 9.00
CA PHE A 31 2.46 -3.21 8.53
C PHE A 31 1.64 -2.88 7.29
N ILE A 32 1.28 -3.90 6.55
CA ILE A 32 0.55 -3.71 5.31
C ILE A 32 -0.89 -4.19 5.46
N CYS A 33 -1.83 -3.43 4.90
CA CYS A 33 -3.23 -3.81 4.81
C CYS A 33 -3.58 -3.95 3.34
N ASP A 34 -4.36 -4.96 2.99
CA ASP A 34 -4.80 -5.17 1.63
C ASP A 34 -6.32 -5.10 1.56
N GLY A 35 -6.78 -4.43 0.52
CA GLY A 35 -8.21 -4.29 0.24
C GLY A 35 -8.80 -3.00 0.76
N GLU A 36 -9.79 -2.51 0.03
CA GLU A 36 -10.45 -1.25 0.31
C GLU A 36 -11.17 -1.26 1.66
N LYS A 37 -11.80 -2.40 1.99
CA LYS A 37 -12.50 -2.55 3.27
C LYS A 37 -11.52 -2.42 4.45
N THR A 38 -10.37 -3.08 4.36
CA THR A 38 -9.35 -3.04 5.41
C THR A 38 -8.80 -1.62 5.56
N LEU A 39 -8.61 -0.92 4.45
CA LEU A 39 -8.16 0.47 4.46
C LEU A 39 -9.17 1.36 5.18
N ARG A 40 -10.45 1.22 4.88
CA ARG A 40 -11.49 2.00 5.54
C ARG A 40 -11.56 1.74 7.02
N GLU A 41 -11.44 0.48 7.43
CA GLU A 41 -11.40 0.11 8.85
C GLU A 41 -10.21 0.76 9.55
N ALA A 42 -9.04 0.74 8.92
CA ALA A 42 -7.84 1.37 9.48
C ALA A 42 -8.04 2.87 9.68
N ILE A 43 -8.65 3.54 8.71
CA ILE A 43 -8.96 4.98 8.81
C ILE A 43 -9.92 5.23 9.97
N GLU A 44 -10.95 4.42 10.11
CA GLU A 44 -11.94 4.57 11.19
C GLU A 44 -11.32 4.37 12.57
N TYR A 45 -10.34 3.47 12.69
CA TYR A 45 -9.64 3.24 13.95
C TYR A 45 -8.53 4.26 14.23
N GLY A 46 -8.36 5.24 13.34
CA GLY A 46 -7.37 6.29 13.54
C GLY A 46 -5.94 5.87 13.27
N ALA A 47 -5.74 4.80 12.51
CA ALA A 47 -4.39 4.38 12.13
C ALA A 47 -3.72 5.43 11.25
N GLU A 48 -2.41 5.58 11.38
CA GLU A 48 -1.64 6.46 10.49
C GLU A 48 -1.39 5.74 9.18
N ILE A 49 -1.95 6.27 8.11
CA ILE A 49 -1.79 5.69 6.77
C ILE A 49 -0.64 6.43 6.08
N VAL A 50 0.50 5.77 5.95
CA VAL A 50 1.72 6.37 5.40
C VAL A 50 1.70 6.39 3.89
N GLN A 51 1.37 5.27 3.26
CA GLN A 51 1.37 5.11 1.81
C GLN A 51 0.21 4.23 1.38
N VAL A 52 -0.35 4.54 0.21
CA VAL A 52 -1.39 3.72 -0.42
C VAL A 52 -1.03 3.48 -1.87
N LEU A 53 -1.16 2.23 -2.30
CA LEU A 53 -1.01 1.84 -3.70
C LEU A 53 -2.39 1.47 -4.24
N TRP A 54 -2.88 2.27 -5.16
CA TRP A 54 -4.18 2.07 -5.79
C TRP A 54 -4.05 1.35 -7.12
N ARG A 55 -5.00 0.48 -7.39
CA ARG A 55 -5.18 -0.01 -8.75
C ARG A 55 -5.67 1.18 -9.60
N GLU A 56 -5.23 1.27 -10.84
CA GLU A 56 -5.64 2.37 -11.73
C GLU A 56 -7.16 2.51 -11.73
N GLY A 57 -7.62 3.74 -11.59
CA GLY A 57 -9.04 4.07 -11.55
C GLY A 57 -9.68 4.05 -10.17
N ALA A 58 -8.99 3.53 -9.16
CA ALA A 58 -9.49 3.51 -7.78
C ALA A 58 -8.83 4.62 -6.96
N HIS A 59 -9.58 5.25 -6.07
CA HIS A 59 -9.04 6.21 -5.12
C HIS A 59 -10.11 6.58 -4.09
N THR A 60 -9.71 7.28 -3.04
CA THR A 60 -10.65 7.88 -2.08
C THR A 60 -10.14 9.26 -1.67
N ASP A 61 -11.07 10.14 -1.33
CA ASP A 61 -10.75 11.47 -0.82
C ASP A 61 -10.69 11.52 0.70
N GLU A 62 -10.84 10.37 1.36
CA GLU A 62 -10.90 10.29 2.82
C GLU A 62 -9.53 10.32 3.49
N LEU A 63 -8.45 10.23 2.71
CA LEU A 63 -7.09 10.18 3.24
C LEU A 63 -6.54 11.57 3.53
N PRO A 64 -5.72 11.71 4.60
CA PRO A 64 -5.04 12.98 4.87
C PRO A 64 -4.12 13.39 3.72
N PRO A 65 -3.90 14.70 3.52
CA PRO A 65 -3.02 15.16 2.43
C PRO A 65 -1.57 14.71 2.56
N GLU A 66 -1.10 14.40 3.76
CA GLU A 66 0.26 13.90 4.00
C GLU A 66 0.46 12.44 3.63
N THR A 67 -0.61 11.67 3.42
CA THR A 67 -0.51 10.28 2.98
C THR A 67 -0.04 10.23 1.53
N GLU A 68 1.04 9.50 1.28
CA GLU A 68 1.55 9.31 -0.08
C GLU A 68 0.65 8.34 -0.84
N GLN A 69 0.23 8.73 -2.01
CA GLN A 69 -0.66 7.91 -2.83
C GLN A 69 -0.04 7.65 -4.20
N TYR A 70 -0.10 6.39 -4.61
CA TYR A 70 0.43 5.93 -5.89
C TYR A 70 -0.61 5.07 -6.57
N CYS A 71 -0.53 4.95 -7.89
CA CYS A 71 -1.39 4.03 -8.62
C CYS A 71 -0.55 3.16 -9.55
N ALA A 72 -1.06 1.98 -9.86
CA ALA A 72 -0.37 1.01 -10.70
C ALA A 72 -1.39 0.11 -11.40
N PRO A 73 -0.98 -0.57 -12.49
CA PRO A 73 -1.83 -1.58 -13.10
C PRO A 73 -2.17 -2.70 -12.11
N ALA A 74 -3.30 -3.35 -12.33
CA ALA A 74 -3.80 -4.39 -11.43
C ALA A 74 -2.78 -5.49 -11.13
N ASP A 75 -2.03 -5.94 -12.14
CA ASP A 75 -1.03 -6.99 -11.97
C ASP A 75 0.11 -6.57 -11.06
N LEU A 76 0.49 -5.30 -11.08
CA LEU A 76 1.54 -4.78 -10.22
C LEU A 76 1.04 -4.62 -8.78
N VAL A 77 -0.21 -4.21 -8.61
CA VAL A 77 -0.83 -4.14 -7.28
C VAL A 77 -0.89 -5.54 -6.66
N GLU A 78 -1.28 -6.55 -7.43
CA GLU A 78 -1.28 -7.94 -6.97
C GLU A 78 0.11 -8.43 -6.58
N TYR A 79 1.11 -8.04 -7.37
CA TYR A 79 2.50 -8.39 -7.10
C TYR A 79 2.97 -7.81 -5.75
N ALA A 80 2.53 -6.63 -5.40
CA ALA A 80 2.88 -5.97 -4.14
C ALA A 80 2.03 -6.47 -2.96
N SER A 81 0.90 -7.12 -3.23
CA SER A 81 -0.05 -7.55 -2.20
C SER A 81 0.47 -8.75 -1.41
N PRO A 82 0.21 -8.79 -0.08
CA PRO A 82 0.52 -9.96 0.73
C PRO A 82 -0.45 -11.12 0.51
N LEU A 83 -1.63 -10.85 -0.05
CA LEU A 83 -2.61 -11.87 -0.32
C LEU A 83 -2.31 -12.56 -1.64
N LYS A 84 -2.28 -13.87 -1.60
CA LYS A 84 -2.10 -14.66 -2.82
C LYS A 84 -3.44 -15.12 -3.31
N SER A 85 -3.68 -14.89 -4.56
CA SER A 85 -4.85 -15.40 -5.24
C SER A 85 -4.70 -16.90 -5.55
#